data_3de7c4132860cedf4461f6d49d6a85f0
#
_entry.id   3de7c4132860cedf4461f6d49d6a85f0
#
_cell.length_a   1.000
_cell.length_b   1.000
_cell.length_c   1.000
_cell.angle_alpha   90.00
_cell.angle_beta   90.00
_cell.angle_gamma   90.00
#
_symmetry.space_group_name_H-M   'P 1'
#
loop_
_entity.id
_entity.type
_entity.pdbx_description
1 polymer ?
#
loop_
_entity_poly.entity_id
_entity_poly.type
_entity_poly.pdbx_seq_one_letter_code
_entity_poly.pdbx_strand_id
1 'polypeptide(L)'
;MSIVVLGAVFVDIKGFPESQYIPDGRNAGRIEYIQGGVSRNVVEDIANLELRPTFISIVDEYALGTDVLRKLNDHKVNTDYMQVIPNGMGTWLAVFDEKGDLAGSISQRPNLAPVLDILEEKGDEIFQKASSVVLEIDMDKDIVKKTVQFAEKYNKKLFGVVSNMSIAVERRDFLQKFDCLICNKQEAGIFFTEDYEDMKQDELLPIICERIERGKINSIIVTMGGDGAIYASRNGEKGFCPAKKVMVKDTTGAGDAFCAGVASALTYGKSLADACEIGSRLAASVITSSSNVCPRFLPEELGIEI
;
A
#
# COMPACT_ATOMS: atom_id res chain seq x y z
N MET A 1 -7.10 14.09 13.35
CA MET A 1 -5.70 13.80 12.92
C MET A 1 -5.69 13.69 11.40
N SER A 2 -4.58 14.05 10.71
CA SER A 2 -4.49 13.98 9.25
C SER A 2 -3.41 12.97 8.85
N ILE A 3 -3.75 12.00 8.00
CA ILE A 3 -2.81 11.03 7.44
C ILE A 3 -2.47 11.49 6.02
N VAL A 4 -1.19 11.64 5.71
CA VAL A 4 -0.71 11.96 4.37
C VAL A 4 -0.23 10.67 3.71
N VAL A 5 -0.67 10.41 2.49
CA VAL A 5 -0.24 9.26 1.70
C VAL A 5 0.54 9.76 0.49
N LEU A 6 1.69 9.15 0.21
CA LEU A 6 2.51 9.44 -0.98
C LEU A 6 2.72 8.16 -1.78
N GLY A 7 2.45 8.22 -3.07
CA GLY A 7 2.68 7.11 -3.97
C GLY A 7 2.08 7.33 -5.35
N ALA A 8 2.13 6.30 -6.18
CA ALA A 8 1.67 6.37 -7.56
C ALA A 8 0.21 5.90 -7.71
N VAL A 9 -0.44 6.43 -8.74
CA VAL A 9 -1.72 5.92 -9.26
C VAL A 9 -1.44 5.04 -10.47
N PHE A 10 -2.12 3.90 -10.55
CA PHE A 10 -2.03 2.98 -11.69
C PHE A 10 -3.40 2.70 -12.29
N VAL A 11 -3.39 2.30 -13.54
CA VAL A 11 -4.50 1.63 -14.21
C VAL A 11 -4.08 0.22 -14.55
N ASP A 12 -4.86 -0.75 -14.08
CA ASP A 12 -4.69 -2.14 -14.43
C ASP A 12 -5.58 -2.45 -15.62
N ILE A 13 -4.98 -2.83 -16.74
CA ILE A 13 -5.66 -3.25 -17.97
C ILE A 13 -5.55 -4.78 -18.02
N LYS A 14 -6.67 -5.46 -17.79
CA LYS A 14 -6.73 -6.92 -17.73
C LYS A 14 -7.48 -7.48 -18.94
N GLY A 15 -6.83 -8.34 -19.72
CA GLY A 15 -7.42 -9.03 -20.87
C GLY A 15 -7.70 -10.49 -20.55
N PHE A 16 -8.93 -10.95 -20.81
CA PHE A 16 -9.38 -12.32 -20.59
C PHE A 16 -9.92 -12.89 -21.90
N PRO A 17 -9.39 -14.03 -22.42
CA PRO A 17 -9.90 -14.65 -23.62
C PRO A 17 -11.27 -15.31 -23.36
N GLU A 18 -12.10 -15.38 -24.38
CA GLU A 18 -13.40 -16.11 -24.36
C GLU A 18 -13.25 -17.62 -24.52
N SER A 19 -12.10 -18.08 -25.02
CA SER A 19 -11.78 -19.49 -25.28
C SER A 19 -10.31 -19.76 -24.96
N GLN A 20 -9.79 -20.91 -25.31
CA GLN A 20 -8.39 -21.25 -25.12
C GLN A 20 -7.47 -20.13 -25.63
N TYR A 21 -6.57 -19.68 -24.79
CA TYR A 21 -5.59 -18.65 -25.11
C TYR A 21 -4.59 -19.15 -26.16
N ILE A 22 -4.44 -18.40 -27.23
CA ILE A 22 -3.53 -18.71 -28.33
C ILE A 22 -2.35 -17.74 -28.23
N PRO A 23 -1.16 -18.19 -27.76
CA PRO A 23 0.06 -17.39 -27.83
C PRO A 23 0.35 -16.99 -29.27
N ASP A 24 0.89 -15.80 -29.48
CA ASP A 24 1.20 -15.23 -30.79
C ASP A 24 -0.02 -15.05 -31.74
N GLY A 25 -1.25 -15.25 -31.21
CA GLY A 25 -2.50 -15.17 -31.92
C GLY A 25 -3.36 -13.97 -31.52
N ARG A 26 -4.42 -13.74 -32.34
CA ARG A 26 -5.47 -12.78 -31.98
C ARG A 26 -6.58 -13.52 -31.21
N ASN A 27 -6.73 -13.20 -29.93
CA ASN A 27 -7.76 -13.77 -29.08
C ASN A 27 -8.96 -12.83 -28.99
N ALA A 28 -10.18 -13.36 -29.20
CA ALA A 28 -11.39 -12.66 -28.84
C ALA A 28 -11.56 -12.74 -27.31
N GLY A 29 -12.06 -11.66 -26.68
CA GLY A 29 -12.16 -11.62 -25.25
C GLY A 29 -12.72 -10.33 -24.69
N ARG A 30 -12.70 -10.19 -23.36
CA ARG A 30 -13.05 -8.97 -22.65
C ARG A 30 -11.81 -8.27 -22.11
N ILE A 31 -11.89 -6.95 -22.03
CA ILE A 31 -10.85 -6.10 -21.44
C ILE A 31 -11.49 -5.32 -20.29
N GLU A 32 -10.84 -5.33 -19.15
CA GLU A 32 -11.25 -4.62 -17.95
C GLU A 32 -10.22 -3.53 -17.63
N TYR A 33 -10.71 -2.35 -17.24
CA TYR A 33 -9.90 -1.23 -16.75
C TYR A 33 -10.21 -1.04 -15.28
N ILE A 34 -9.23 -1.25 -14.43
CA ILE A 34 -9.39 -1.16 -12.97
C ILE A 34 -8.46 -0.06 -12.47
N GLN A 35 -9.00 0.85 -11.69
CA GLN A 35 -8.17 1.83 -10.98
C GLN A 35 -7.34 1.10 -9.93
N GLY A 36 -6.02 1.18 -10.06
CA GLY A 36 -5.03 0.50 -9.26
C GLY A 36 -4.05 1.48 -8.60
N GLY A 37 -2.94 0.92 -8.12
CA GLY A 37 -1.91 1.59 -7.36
C GLY A 37 -2.07 1.37 -5.86
N VAL A 38 -1.02 0.84 -5.21
CA VAL A 38 -1.02 0.55 -3.76
C VAL A 38 -1.41 1.77 -2.96
N SER A 39 -0.74 2.89 -3.16
CA SER A 39 -1.02 4.13 -2.41
C SER A 39 -2.40 4.72 -2.71
N ARG A 40 -2.92 4.56 -3.96
CA ARG A 40 -4.28 4.98 -4.29
C ARG A 40 -5.32 4.12 -3.55
N ASN A 41 -5.11 2.80 -3.47
CA ASN A 41 -5.97 1.92 -2.69
C ASN A 41 -5.89 2.27 -1.20
N VAL A 42 -4.69 2.41 -0.65
CA VAL A 42 -4.47 2.77 0.77
C VAL A 42 -5.18 4.08 1.14
N VAL A 43 -5.05 5.14 0.33
CA VAL A 43 -5.68 6.42 0.65
C VAL A 43 -7.20 6.34 0.60
N GLU A 44 -7.77 5.59 -0.34
CA GLU A 44 -9.21 5.37 -0.44
C GLU A 44 -9.73 4.52 0.73
N ASP A 45 -8.99 3.48 1.13
CA ASP A 45 -9.31 2.67 2.31
C ASP A 45 -9.29 3.52 3.59
N ILE A 46 -8.29 4.40 3.79
CA ILE A 46 -8.26 5.33 4.92
C ILE A 46 -9.48 6.28 4.88
N ALA A 47 -9.85 6.75 3.70
CA ALA A 47 -11.03 7.61 3.55
C ALA A 47 -12.33 6.87 3.86
N ASN A 48 -12.40 5.57 3.52
CA ASN A 48 -13.53 4.70 3.86
C ASN A 48 -13.66 4.43 5.38
N LEU A 49 -12.64 4.76 6.17
CA LEU A 49 -12.71 4.81 7.63
C LEU A 49 -13.20 6.18 8.17
N GLU A 50 -13.77 7.03 7.34
CA GLU A 50 -14.17 8.42 7.65
C GLU A 50 -13.00 9.32 8.13
N LEU A 51 -11.77 8.87 7.91
CA LEU A 51 -10.55 9.65 8.15
C LEU A 51 -10.22 10.39 6.87
N ARG A 52 -10.18 11.71 6.90
CA ARG A 52 -9.95 12.56 5.72
C ARG A 52 -8.45 12.64 5.38
N PRO A 53 -7.89 11.67 4.64
CA PRO A 53 -6.48 11.66 4.30
C PRO A 53 -6.16 12.71 3.22
N THR A 54 -4.88 13.06 3.13
CA THR A 54 -4.33 13.87 2.03
C THR A 54 -3.52 12.96 1.11
N PHE A 55 -3.71 13.07 -0.20
CA PHE A 55 -2.94 12.30 -1.16
C PHE A 55 -2.00 13.21 -1.95
N ILE A 56 -0.70 12.87 -1.95
CA ILE A 56 0.32 13.50 -2.78
C ILE A 56 0.65 12.52 -3.90
N SER A 57 0.26 12.86 -5.12
CA SER A 57 0.42 11.99 -6.27
C SER A 57 0.23 12.77 -7.58
N ILE A 58 0.22 12.05 -8.68
CA ILE A 58 -0.08 12.55 -10.01
C ILE A 58 -1.10 11.64 -10.70
N VAL A 59 -1.89 12.22 -11.58
CA VAL A 59 -2.80 11.49 -12.48
C VAL A 59 -2.68 12.03 -13.90
N ASP A 60 -3.15 11.27 -14.87
CA ASP A 60 -3.18 11.77 -16.26
C ASP A 60 -4.36 12.71 -16.52
N GLU A 61 -4.27 13.42 -17.66
CA GLU A 61 -5.28 14.40 -18.12
C GLU A 61 -6.49 13.75 -18.82
N TYR A 62 -6.47 12.40 -18.98
CA TYR A 62 -7.52 11.68 -19.69
C TYR A 62 -8.67 11.26 -18.76
N ALA A 63 -9.68 10.62 -19.34
CA ALA A 63 -10.91 10.25 -18.63
C ALA A 63 -10.65 9.40 -17.38
N LEU A 64 -9.67 8.49 -17.43
CA LEU A 64 -9.34 7.63 -16.28
C LEU A 64 -8.75 8.42 -15.10
N GLY A 65 -7.86 9.40 -15.36
CA GLY A 65 -7.33 10.25 -14.31
C GLY A 65 -8.40 11.16 -13.71
N THR A 66 -9.29 11.70 -14.56
CA THR A 66 -10.46 12.47 -14.11
C THR A 66 -11.38 11.62 -13.20
N ASP A 67 -11.61 10.36 -13.58
CA ASP A 67 -12.44 9.44 -12.78
C ASP A 67 -11.78 9.09 -11.44
N VAL A 68 -10.46 8.91 -11.39
CA VAL A 68 -9.72 8.71 -10.13
C VAL A 68 -9.90 9.91 -9.22
N LEU A 69 -9.65 11.14 -9.70
CA LEU A 69 -9.82 12.37 -8.91
C LEU A 69 -11.26 12.51 -8.39
N ARG A 70 -12.25 12.30 -9.26
CA ARG A 70 -13.65 12.36 -8.86
C ARG A 70 -13.96 11.38 -7.75
N LYS A 71 -13.55 10.11 -7.89
CA LYS A 71 -13.78 9.06 -6.90
C LYS A 71 -13.12 9.39 -5.56
N LEU A 72 -11.86 9.84 -5.57
CA LEU A 72 -11.15 10.23 -4.36
C LEU A 72 -11.83 11.42 -3.66
N ASN A 73 -12.29 12.42 -4.41
CA ASN A 73 -13.02 13.57 -3.86
C ASN A 73 -14.38 13.16 -3.28
N ASP A 74 -15.12 12.25 -3.94
CA ASP A 74 -16.39 11.71 -3.45
C ASP A 74 -16.20 10.99 -2.08
N HIS A 75 -15.04 10.34 -1.89
CA HIS A 75 -14.63 9.71 -0.63
C HIS A 75 -13.97 10.70 0.36
N LYS A 76 -13.96 12.01 0.04
CA LYS A 76 -13.41 13.08 0.91
C LYS A 76 -11.90 12.97 1.16
N VAL A 77 -11.16 12.42 0.22
CA VAL A 77 -9.69 12.56 0.19
C VAL A 77 -9.35 14.00 -0.18
N ASN A 78 -8.42 14.60 0.53
CA ASN A 78 -7.86 15.88 0.10
C ASN A 78 -6.90 15.64 -1.09
N THR A 79 -7.27 16.10 -2.26
CA THR A 79 -6.53 15.98 -3.53
C THR A 79 -5.84 17.28 -3.96
N ASP A 80 -5.77 18.30 -3.10
CA ASP A 80 -5.17 19.62 -3.41
C ASP A 80 -3.69 19.52 -3.82
N TYR A 81 -3.02 18.42 -3.42
CA TYR A 81 -1.63 18.13 -3.73
C TYR A 81 -1.46 17.01 -4.77
N MET A 82 -2.48 16.79 -5.59
CA MET A 82 -2.38 15.94 -6.78
C MET A 82 -2.25 16.81 -8.02
N GLN A 83 -1.32 16.46 -8.91
CA GLN A 83 -1.17 17.15 -10.19
C GLN A 83 -1.73 16.32 -11.34
N VAL A 84 -2.36 17.00 -12.29
CA VAL A 84 -2.82 16.43 -13.56
C VAL A 84 -1.76 16.72 -14.61
N ILE A 85 -1.14 15.69 -15.15
CA ILE A 85 -0.06 15.81 -16.13
C ILE A 85 -0.22 14.78 -17.25
N PRO A 86 0.33 14.99 -18.45
CA PRO A 86 0.34 13.97 -19.48
C PRO A 86 1.04 12.68 -18.98
N ASN A 87 0.39 11.53 -19.18
CA ASN A 87 0.88 10.22 -18.72
C ASN A 87 1.22 10.17 -17.22
N GLY A 88 0.42 10.84 -16.38
CA GLY A 88 0.61 10.92 -14.93
C GLY A 88 0.27 9.65 -14.18
N MET A 89 -0.28 8.62 -14.82
CA MET A 89 -0.58 7.34 -14.19
C MET A 89 0.30 6.22 -14.74
N GLY A 90 0.63 5.27 -13.86
CA GLY A 90 1.24 4.01 -14.27
C GLY A 90 0.22 3.09 -14.95
N THR A 91 0.71 2.13 -15.70
CA THR A 91 -0.15 1.13 -16.36
C THR A 91 0.41 -0.26 -16.11
N TRP A 92 -0.44 -1.16 -15.65
CA TRP A 92 -0.15 -2.57 -15.63
C TRP A 92 -1.07 -3.27 -16.65
N LEU A 93 -0.47 -3.73 -17.76
CA LEU A 93 -1.15 -4.52 -18.78
C LEU A 93 -0.94 -6.00 -18.47
N ALA A 94 -2.01 -6.74 -18.25
CA ALA A 94 -1.98 -8.17 -17.95
C ALA A 94 -2.88 -8.94 -18.91
N VAL A 95 -2.39 -10.03 -19.42
CA VAL A 95 -3.16 -10.98 -20.24
C VAL A 95 -3.24 -12.29 -19.46
N PHE A 96 -4.45 -12.80 -19.31
CA PHE A 96 -4.74 -14.05 -18.63
C PHE A 96 -5.08 -15.14 -19.65
N ASP A 97 -4.91 -16.39 -19.29
CA ASP A 97 -5.37 -17.52 -20.07
C ASP A 97 -6.83 -17.89 -19.74
N GLU A 98 -7.35 -18.95 -20.35
CA GLU A 98 -8.73 -19.42 -20.12
C GLU A 98 -8.96 -19.99 -18.72
N LYS A 99 -7.90 -20.26 -17.95
CA LYS A 99 -7.98 -20.73 -16.55
C LYS A 99 -7.94 -19.58 -15.57
N GLY A 100 -7.63 -18.39 -16.06
CA GLY A 100 -7.41 -17.20 -15.23
C GLY A 100 -5.98 -17.07 -14.72
N ASP A 101 -5.03 -17.86 -15.24
CA ASP A 101 -3.62 -17.73 -14.92
C ASP A 101 -2.97 -16.64 -15.77
N LEU A 102 -1.99 -15.95 -15.20
CA LEU A 102 -1.28 -14.85 -15.89
C LEU A 102 -0.39 -15.40 -17.02
N ALA A 103 -0.78 -15.14 -18.26
CA ALA A 103 0.00 -15.53 -19.45
C ALA A 103 1.17 -14.55 -19.74
N GLY A 104 1.01 -13.27 -19.37
CA GLY A 104 2.05 -12.25 -19.54
C GLY A 104 1.62 -10.90 -19.03
N SER A 105 2.59 -10.05 -18.66
CA SER A 105 2.30 -8.69 -18.24
C SER A 105 3.42 -7.72 -18.58
N ILE A 106 3.05 -6.42 -18.69
CA ILE A 106 3.97 -5.29 -18.85
C ILE A 106 3.54 -4.23 -17.86
N SER A 107 4.49 -3.72 -17.07
CA SER A 107 4.24 -2.61 -16.16
C SER A 107 5.03 -1.38 -16.62
N GLN A 108 4.31 -0.27 -16.79
CA GLN A 108 4.90 1.04 -17.08
C GLN A 108 4.68 1.95 -15.87
N ARG A 109 5.75 2.46 -15.29
CA ARG A 109 5.68 3.44 -14.22
C ARG A 109 5.49 4.85 -14.76
N PRO A 110 4.79 5.74 -14.03
CA PRO A 110 4.71 7.15 -14.39
C PRO A 110 6.04 7.85 -14.08
N ASN A 111 6.25 9.02 -14.68
CA ASN A 111 7.32 9.92 -14.25
C ASN A 111 6.88 10.66 -12.97
N LEU A 112 7.48 10.31 -11.84
CA LEU A 112 7.13 10.86 -10.52
C LEU A 112 7.87 12.16 -10.17
N ALA A 113 8.70 12.72 -11.06
CA ALA A 113 9.42 13.97 -10.78
C ALA A 113 8.50 15.11 -10.26
N PRO A 114 7.26 15.31 -10.77
CA PRO A 114 6.37 16.35 -10.24
C PRO A 114 5.98 16.15 -8.77
N VAL A 115 6.03 14.93 -8.25
CA VAL A 115 5.80 14.67 -6.81
C VAL A 115 6.93 15.29 -5.97
N LEU A 116 8.17 15.28 -6.48
CA LEU A 116 9.29 15.96 -5.82
C LEU A 116 9.08 17.47 -5.81
N ASP A 117 8.61 18.05 -6.94
CA ASP A 117 8.32 19.48 -7.03
C ASP A 117 7.23 19.88 -6.01
N ILE A 118 6.17 19.09 -5.85
CA ILE A 118 5.15 19.31 -4.81
C ILE A 118 5.77 19.32 -3.42
N LEU A 119 6.65 18.38 -3.11
CA LEU A 119 7.32 18.30 -1.82
C LEU A 119 8.25 19.50 -1.59
N GLU A 120 8.93 19.98 -2.63
CA GLU A 120 9.81 21.17 -2.54
C GLU A 120 9.03 22.45 -2.29
N GLU A 121 7.88 22.61 -2.95
CA GLU A 121 7.06 23.82 -2.85
C GLU A 121 6.14 23.83 -1.63
N LYS A 122 5.56 22.68 -1.26
CA LYS A 122 4.47 22.56 -0.28
C LYS A 122 4.78 21.63 0.89
N GLY A 123 5.94 20.97 0.90
CA GLY A 123 6.27 19.99 1.92
C GLY A 123 6.19 20.53 3.35
N ASP A 124 6.68 21.73 3.60
CA ASP A 124 6.59 22.34 4.93
C ASP A 124 5.14 22.54 5.38
N GLU A 125 4.27 23.01 4.51
CA GLU A 125 2.85 23.20 4.83
C GLU A 125 2.15 21.85 5.11
N ILE A 126 2.40 20.85 4.27
CA ILE A 126 1.77 19.54 4.35
C ILE A 126 2.20 18.82 5.62
N PHE A 127 3.51 18.69 5.83
CA PHE A 127 4.03 17.89 6.94
C PHE A 127 3.83 18.57 8.31
N GLN A 128 3.75 19.88 8.36
CA GLN A 128 3.39 20.58 9.59
C GLN A 128 1.99 20.19 10.08
N LYS A 129 1.04 20.02 9.16
CA LYS A 129 -0.36 19.66 9.45
C LYS A 129 -0.57 18.15 9.61
N ALA A 130 0.31 17.32 9.06
CA ALA A 130 0.21 15.87 9.14
C ALA A 130 0.34 15.34 10.57
N SER A 131 -0.35 14.26 10.89
CA SER A 131 -0.13 13.45 12.10
C SER A 131 0.81 12.28 11.81
N SER A 132 0.67 11.67 10.63
CA SER A 132 1.51 10.61 10.14
C SER A 132 1.56 10.61 8.61
N VAL A 133 2.49 9.84 8.08
CA VAL A 133 2.75 9.73 6.65
C VAL A 133 2.83 8.25 6.27
N VAL A 134 2.12 7.86 5.21
CA VAL A 134 2.28 6.57 4.54
C VAL A 134 3.05 6.80 3.25
N LEU A 135 4.16 6.13 3.08
CA LEU A 135 5.04 6.27 1.92
C LEU A 135 5.19 4.93 1.19
N GLU A 136 4.94 4.94 -0.09
CA GLU A 136 5.32 3.86 -1.00
C GLU A 136 6.84 3.86 -1.14
N ILE A 137 7.50 2.84 -0.58
CA ILE A 137 8.97 2.80 -0.39
C ILE A 137 9.71 2.81 -1.74
N ASP A 138 9.11 2.23 -2.76
CA ASP A 138 9.69 2.11 -4.09
C ASP A 138 9.47 3.34 -4.99
N MET A 139 9.07 4.47 -4.44
CA MET A 139 9.14 5.76 -5.14
C MET A 139 10.60 6.15 -5.45
N ASP A 140 10.78 7.15 -6.30
CA ASP A 140 12.10 7.64 -6.66
C ASP A 140 12.89 8.06 -5.42
N LYS A 141 14.19 7.76 -5.41
CA LYS A 141 15.06 7.92 -4.23
C LYS A 141 15.02 9.32 -3.63
N ASP A 142 14.94 10.36 -4.46
CA ASP A 142 14.90 11.73 -4.01
C ASP A 142 13.56 12.07 -3.32
N ILE A 143 12.44 11.49 -3.79
CA ILE A 143 11.14 11.62 -3.15
C ILE A 143 11.16 10.95 -1.78
N VAL A 144 11.66 9.71 -1.69
CA VAL A 144 11.80 8.98 -0.42
C VAL A 144 12.67 9.77 0.56
N LYS A 145 13.83 10.22 0.11
CA LYS A 145 14.75 11.03 0.92
C LYS A 145 14.11 12.33 1.42
N LYS A 146 13.41 13.04 0.55
CA LYS A 146 12.75 14.30 0.90
C LYS A 146 11.62 14.07 1.90
N THR A 147 10.82 13.03 1.70
CA THR A 147 9.74 12.63 2.62
C THR A 147 10.28 12.29 4.00
N VAL A 148 11.36 11.50 4.08
CA VAL A 148 12.05 11.18 5.34
C VAL A 148 12.54 12.45 6.04
N GLN A 149 13.17 13.38 5.31
CA GLN A 149 13.63 14.65 5.87
C GLN A 149 12.50 15.49 6.46
N PHE A 150 11.35 15.55 5.78
CA PHE A 150 10.19 16.27 6.32
C PHE A 150 9.57 15.55 7.52
N ALA A 151 9.47 14.21 7.49
CA ALA A 151 8.98 13.43 8.62
C ALA A 151 9.85 13.66 9.87
N GLU A 152 11.17 13.63 9.73
CA GLU A 152 12.13 13.93 10.80
C GLU A 152 12.00 15.40 11.28
N LYS A 153 11.98 16.36 10.34
CA LYS A 153 11.87 17.81 10.66
C LYS A 153 10.64 18.14 11.51
N TYR A 154 9.50 17.51 11.20
CA TYR A 154 8.22 17.77 11.86
C TYR A 154 7.83 16.71 12.89
N ASN A 155 8.74 15.76 13.19
CA ASN A 155 8.52 14.64 14.12
C ASN A 155 7.22 13.89 13.81
N LYS A 156 7.07 13.44 12.54
CA LYS A 156 5.88 12.70 12.08
C LYS A 156 6.19 11.22 11.99
N LYS A 157 5.25 10.39 12.41
CA LYS A 157 5.33 8.95 12.19
C LYS A 157 5.34 8.66 10.70
N LEU A 158 6.24 7.77 10.27
CA LEU A 158 6.41 7.37 8.89
C LEU A 158 6.17 5.87 8.74
N PHE A 159 5.18 5.49 7.94
CA PHE A 159 4.83 4.10 7.65
C PHE A 159 5.20 3.77 6.21
N GLY A 160 5.89 2.64 6.01
CA GLY A 160 6.34 2.21 4.69
C GLY A 160 5.48 1.08 4.15
N VAL A 161 5.04 1.22 2.90
CA VAL A 161 4.34 0.18 2.12
C VAL A 161 5.09 -0.10 0.83
N VAL A 162 4.94 -1.29 0.28
CA VAL A 162 5.65 -1.73 -0.94
C VAL A 162 4.66 -1.92 -2.08
N SER A 163 5.03 -1.45 -3.27
CA SER A 163 4.30 -1.66 -4.51
C SER A 163 5.13 -2.47 -5.52
N ASN A 164 6.42 -2.19 -5.62
CA ASN A 164 7.32 -2.86 -6.55
C ASN A 164 8.60 -3.32 -5.85
N MET A 165 8.73 -4.64 -5.69
CA MET A 165 9.81 -5.26 -4.95
C MET A 165 11.19 -5.02 -5.55
N SER A 166 11.34 -5.04 -6.88
CA SER A 166 12.64 -4.86 -7.53
C SER A 166 13.24 -3.48 -7.25
N ILE A 167 12.40 -2.48 -7.03
CA ILE A 167 12.81 -1.11 -6.72
C ILE A 167 12.97 -0.91 -5.21
N ALA A 168 12.10 -1.51 -4.40
CA ALA A 168 12.16 -1.42 -2.94
C ALA A 168 13.51 -1.91 -2.38
N VAL A 169 14.14 -2.91 -3.01
CA VAL A 169 15.50 -3.37 -2.69
C VAL A 169 16.52 -2.24 -2.68
N GLU A 170 16.43 -1.30 -3.61
CA GLU A 170 17.34 -0.17 -3.71
C GLU A 170 17.12 0.88 -2.61
N ARG A 171 16.06 0.74 -1.81
CA ARG A 171 15.66 1.66 -0.74
C ARG A 171 15.99 1.14 0.66
N ARG A 172 16.76 0.06 0.77
CA ARG A 172 17.15 -0.52 2.07
C ARG A 172 17.79 0.49 3.02
N ASP A 173 18.50 1.48 2.50
CA ASP A 173 19.13 2.54 3.28
C ASP A 173 18.15 3.37 4.13
N PHE A 174 16.86 3.35 3.76
CA PHE A 174 15.83 4.11 4.42
C PHE A 174 14.99 3.31 5.41
N LEU A 175 15.08 1.96 5.44
CA LEU A 175 14.19 1.10 6.26
C LEU A 175 14.23 1.47 7.75
N GLN A 176 15.39 1.84 8.28
CA GLN A 176 15.55 2.29 9.67
C GLN A 176 14.90 3.65 9.99
N LYS A 177 14.44 4.37 8.97
CA LYS A 177 13.78 5.68 9.12
C LYS A 177 12.28 5.58 9.30
N PHE A 178 11.71 4.41 9.04
CA PHE A 178 10.30 4.16 9.21
C PHE A 178 9.96 3.77 10.65
N ASP A 179 8.83 4.24 11.15
CA ASP A 179 8.30 3.80 12.45
C ASP A 179 7.72 2.39 12.33
N CYS A 180 7.09 2.07 11.20
CA CYS A 180 6.63 0.73 10.90
C CYS A 180 6.74 0.44 9.40
N LEU A 181 7.30 -0.72 9.06
CA LEU A 181 7.28 -1.30 7.73
C LEU A 181 6.14 -2.30 7.64
N ILE A 182 5.37 -2.26 6.54
CA ILE A 182 4.27 -3.18 6.30
C ILE A 182 4.55 -3.87 4.96
N CYS A 183 4.75 -5.18 5.00
CA CYS A 183 5.13 -5.97 3.83
C CYS A 183 4.61 -7.40 3.93
N ASN A 184 4.68 -8.16 2.85
CA ASN A 184 4.41 -9.60 2.85
C ASN A 184 5.70 -10.42 3.06
N LYS A 185 5.60 -11.76 3.14
CA LYS A 185 6.75 -12.66 3.33
C LYS A 185 7.81 -12.51 2.23
N GLN A 186 7.37 -12.39 0.99
CA GLN A 186 8.27 -12.25 -0.17
C GLN A 186 9.02 -10.91 -0.11
N GLU A 187 8.33 -9.82 0.21
CA GLU A 187 8.91 -8.48 0.36
C GLU A 187 9.90 -8.44 1.54
N ALA A 188 9.55 -9.04 2.68
CA ALA A 188 10.44 -9.17 3.81
C ALA A 188 11.70 -9.99 3.45
N GLY A 189 11.54 -11.07 2.70
CA GLY A 189 12.65 -11.87 2.19
C GLY A 189 13.61 -11.07 1.33
N ILE A 190 13.08 -10.23 0.44
CA ILE A 190 13.88 -9.32 -0.39
C ILE A 190 14.61 -8.28 0.48
N PHE A 191 13.95 -7.67 1.45
CA PHE A 191 14.60 -6.71 2.35
C PHE A 191 15.76 -7.32 3.12
N PHE A 192 15.62 -8.55 3.58
CA PHE A 192 16.63 -9.22 4.39
C PHE A 192 17.54 -10.17 3.61
N THR A 193 17.32 -10.34 2.30
CA THR A 193 18.08 -11.23 1.40
C THR A 193 17.97 -12.69 1.82
N GLU A 194 16.75 -13.11 2.13
CA GLU A 194 16.38 -14.46 2.58
C GLU A 194 15.08 -14.91 1.91
N ASP A 195 14.79 -16.22 1.99
CA ASP A 195 13.52 -16.79 1.52
C ASP A 195 12.67 -17.19 2.73
N TYR A 196 11.44 -16.64 2.78
CA TYR A 196 10.49 -16.87 3.85
C TYR A 196 9.19 -17.52 3.37
N GLU A 197 9.11 -17.91 2.08
CA GLU A 197 7.86 -18.35 1.43
C GLU A 197 7.15 -19.46 2.22
N ASP A 198 7.88 -20.52 2.56
CA ASP A 198 7.33 -21.71 3.22
C ASP A 198 7.32 -21.63 4.76
N MET A 199 7.86 -20.55 5.34
CA MET A 199 7.97 -20.42 6.80
C MET A 199 6.60 -20.15 7.45
N LYS A 200 6.37 -20.81 8.60
CA LYS A 200 5.24 -20.56 9.48
C LYS A 200 5.55 -19.45 10.49
N GLN A 201 4.52 -18.94 11.17
CA GLN A 201 4.66 -17.82 12.10
C GLN A 201 5.66 -18.07 13.24
N ASP A 202 5.71 -19.28 13.78
CA ASP A 202 6.58 -19.67 14.89
C ASP A 202 8.05 -19.76 14.49
N GLU A 203 8.33 -20.05 13.20
CA GLU A 203 9.67 -20.06 12.63
C GLU A 203 10.09 -18.64 12.21
N LEU A 204 9.20 -17.90 11.57
CA LEU A 204 9.50 -16.59 10.98
C LEU A 204 9.64 -15.49 12.05
N LEU A 205 8.79 -15.47 13.07
CA LEU A 205 8.78 -14.38 14.07
C LEU A 205 10.12 -14.20 14.79
N PRO A 206 10.81 -15.26 15.29
CA PRO A 206 12.15 -15.12 15.89
C PRO A 206 13.19 -14.53 14.91
N ILE A 207 13.14 -14.94 13.64
CA ILE A 207 14.04 -14.45 12.60
C ILE A 207 13.81 -12.97 12.36
N ILE A 208 12.57 -12.55 12.18
CA ILE A 208 12.22 -11.14 11.99
C ILE A 208 12.65 -10.28 13.17
N CYS A 209 12.45 -10.76 14.42
CA CYS A 209 12.96 -10.06 15.60
C CYS A 209 14.48 -9.82 15.53
N GLU A 210 15.26 -10.84 15.13
CA GLU A 210 16.71 -10.70 14.96
C GLU A 210 17.06 -9.70 13.85
N ARG A 211 16.35 -9.75 12.71
CA ARG A 211 16.60 -8.88 11.56
C ARG A 211 16.33 -7.41 11.86
N ILE A 212 15.24 -7.08 12.56
CA ILE A 212 14.95 -5.69 12.93
C ILE A 212 15.96 -5.15 13.95
N GLU A 213 16.44 -5.97 14.88
CA GLU A 213 17.50 -5.55 15.81
C GLU A 213 18.81 -5.23 15.08
N ARG A 214 19.28 -6.14 14.21
CA ARG A 214 20.49 -5.95 13.42
C ARG A 214 20.38 -4.76 12.45
N GLY A 215 19.22 -4.61 11.79
CA GLY A 215 18.93 -3.54 10.83
C GLY A 215 18.56 -2.22 11.48
N LYS A 216 18.40 -2.17 12.81
CA LYS A 216 17.91 -1.00 13.56
C LYS A 216 16.55 -0.50 13.03
N ILE A 217 15.70 -1.42 12.57
CA ILE A 217 14.34 -1.14 12.08
C ILE A 217 13.42 -1.05 13.29
N ASN A 218 12.65 0.03 13.41
CA ASN A 218 11.85 0.29 14.61
C ASN A 218 10.76 -0.75 14.81
N SER A 219 9.94 -1.00 13.81
CA SER A 219 8.96 -2.09 13.80
C SER A 219 8.64 -2.56 12.39
N ILE A 220 8.13 -3.78 12.29
CA ILE A 220 7.71 -4.40 11.05
C ILE A 220 6.47 -5.26 11.28
N ILE A 221 5.59 -5.27 10.29
CA ILE A 221 4.48 -6.22 10.21
C ILE A 221 4.64 -6.98 8.89
N VAL A 222 4.65 -8.32 8.99
CA VAL A 222 4.79 -9.20 7.81
C VAL A 222 3.50 -9.98 7.65
N THR A 223 2.78 -9.71 6.57
CA THR A 223 1.57 -10.45 6.21
C THR A 223 1.92 -11.81 5.60
N MET A 224 1.14 -12.83 5.92
CA MET A 224 1.32 -14.23 5.56
C MET A 224 0.11 -14.78 4.82
N GLY A 225 -0.62 -13.92 4.10
CA GLY A 225 -1.83 -14.29 3.38
C GLY A 225 -2.91 -14.89 4.30
N GLY A 226 -3.40 -16.09 3.95
CA GLY A 226 -4.44 -16.79 4.71
C GLY A 226 -4.03 -17.25 6.12
N ASP A 227 -2.74 -17.21 6.46
CA ASP A 227 -2.26 -17.55 7.79
C ASP A 227 -2.39 -16.37 8.77
N GLY A 228 -2.35 -15.12 8.28
CA GLY A 228 -2.45 -13.92 9.11
C GLY A 228 -1.26 -12.98 8.98
N ALA A 229 -0.78 -12.42 10.09
CA ALA A 229 0.37 -11.53 10.10
C ALA A 229 1.18 -11.68 11.39
N ILE A 230 2.49 -11.60 11.30
CA ILE A 230 3.38 -11.41 12.45
C ILE A 230 3.75 -9.94 12.58
N TYR A 231 4.01 -9.51 13.79
CA TYR A 231 4.52 -8.17 14.08
C TYR A 231 5.66 -8.21 15.09
N ALA A 232 6.62 -7.33 14.93
CA ALA A 232 7.75 -7.19 15.84
C ALA A 232 8.23 -5.75 15.89
N SER A 233 8.69 -5.32 17.06
CA SER A 233 9.30 -4.02 17.26
C SER A 233 10.50 -4.10 18.18
N ARG A 234 11.41 -3.15 18.07
CA ARG A 234 12.60 -3.06 18.92
C ARG A 234 12.29 -2.67 20.38
N ASN A 235 11.10 -2.17 20.66
CA ASN A 235 10.65 -1.94 22.04
C ASN A 235 10.17 -3.22 22.75
N GLY A 236 10.19 -4.37 22.06
CA GLY A 236 9.84 -5.68 22.59
C GLY A 236 8.41 -6.14 22.31
N GLU A 237 7.56 -5.30 21.71
CA GLU A 237 6.23 -5.73 21.27
C GLU A 237 6.37 -6.68 20.07
N LYS A 238 5.82 -7.88 20.18
CA LYS A 238 5.85 -8.90 19.14
C LYS A 238 4.70 -9.89 19.30
N GLY A 239 4.28 -10.47 18.21
CA GLY A 239 3.22 -11.48 18.24
C GLY A 239 2.73 -11.87 16.85
N PHE A 240 1.61 -12.56 16.86
CA PHE A 240 0.93 -13.07 15.69
C PHE A 240 -0.56 -12.74 15.75
N CYS A 241 -1.11 -12.27 14.64
CA CYS A 241 -2.53 -12.01 14.43
C CYS A 241 -3.04 -13.00 13.36
N PRO A 242 -3.94 -13.93 13.69
CA PRO A 242 -4.46 -14.89 12.71
C PRO A 242 -5.37 -14.20 11.69
N ALA A 243 -5.37 -14.70 10.45
CA ALA A 243 -6.29 -14.19 9.43
C ALA A 243 -7.76 -14.47 9.81
N LYS A 244 -8.65 -13.58 9.38
CA LYS A 244 -10.09 -13.81 9.48
C LYS A 244 -10.53 -14.87 8.48
N LYS A 245 -11.23 -15.88 8.96
CA LYS A 245 -11.78 -16.95 8.11
C LYS A 245 -13.01 -16.42 7.36
N VAL A 246 -12.89 -16.22 6.09
CA VAL A 246 -13.95 -15.71 5.21
C VAL A 246 -13.96 -16.47 3.87
N MET A 247 -15.03 -16.33 3.11
CA MET A 247 -15.11 -16.86 1.76
C MET A 247 -14.42 -15.89 0.78
N VAL A 248 -13.30 -16.32 0.23
CA VAL A 248 -12.48 -15.50 -0.70
C VAL A 248 -13.15 -15.41 -2.06
N LYS A 249 -13.34 -14.22 -2.59
CA LYS A 249 -13.75 -13.93 -3.97
C LYS A 249 -12.59 -13.45 -4.81
N ASP A 250 -11.87 -12.43 -4.32
CA ASP A 250 -10.71 -11.83 -4.97
C ASP A 250 -9.76 -11.34 -3.88
N THR A 251 -8.46 -11.53 -4.05
CA THR A 251 -7.44 -11.11 -3.09
C THR A 251 -6.83 -9.75 -3.42
N THR A 252 -7.18 -9.17 -4.57
CA THR A 252 -6.66 -7.87 -5.02
C THR A 252 -7.05 -6.77 -4.03
N GLY A 253 -6.08 -5.97 -3.61
CA GLY A 253 -6.28 -4.86 -2.66
C GLY A 253 -6.31 -5.26 -1.18
N ALA A 254 -6.29 -6.56 -0.85
CA ALA A 254 -6.29 -7.02 0.56
C ALA A 254 -5.07 -6.50 1.33
N GLY A 255 -3.89 -6.52 0.72
CA GLY A 255 -2.66 -5.97 1.31
C GLY A 255 -2.75 -4.47 1.55
N ASP A 256 -3.33 -3.74 0.60
CA ASP A 256 -3.50 -2.29 0.68
C ASP A 256 -4.46 -1.91 1.81
N ALA A 257 -5.59 -2.61 1.90
CA ALA A 257 -6.56 -2.42 2.99
C ALA A 257 -5.97 -2.79 4.36
N PHE A 258 -5.15 -3.86 4.43
CA PHE A 258 -4.41 -4.19 5.63
C PHE A 258 -3.47 -3.03 6.03
N CYS A 259 -2.69 -2.50 5.10
CA CYS A 259 -1.80 -1.37 5.33
C CYS A 259 -2.56 -0.12 5.79
N ALA A 260 -3.70 0.18 5.17
CA ALA A 260 -4.55 1.31 5.54
C ALA A 260 -5.06 1.19 6.99
N GLY A 261 -5.51 -0.01 7.37
CA GLY A 261 -5.95 -0.30 8.74
C GLY A 261 -4.83 -0.14 9.76
N VAL A 262 -3.64 -0.69 9.47
CA VAL A 262 -2.45 -0.56 10.31
C VAL A 262 -2.03 0.89 10.46
N ALA A 263 -1.86 1.62 9.36
CA ALA A 263 -1.43 3.01 9.37
C ALA A 263 -2.43 3.90 10.15
N SER A 264 -3.73 3.68 9.94
CA SER A 264 -4.78 4.37 10.70
C SER A 264 -4.67 4.08 12.19
N ALA A 265 -4.63 2.81 12.59
CA ALA A 265 -4.54 2.41 13.98
C ALA A 265 -3.31 3.00 14.69
N LEU A 266 -2.12 2.87 14.08
CA LEU A 266 -0.88 3.40 14.65
C LEU A 266 -0.87 4.93 14.73
N THR A 267 -1.53 5.62 13.80
CA THR A 267 -1.70 7.09 13.84
C THR A 267 -2.49 7.50 15.08
N TYR A 268 -3.51 6.74 15.43
CA TYR A 268 -4.35 6.96 16.61
C TYR A 268 -3.82 6.31 17.89
N GLY A 269 -2.54 5.88 17.89
CA GLY A 269 -1.83 5.43 19.09
C GLY A 269 -2.15 4.01 19.54
N LYS A 270 -2.75 3.18 18.68
CA LYS A 270 -2.98 1.76 18.98
C LYS A 270 -1.67 0.97 19.00
N SER A 271 -1.68 -0.17 19.68
CA SER A 271 -0.58 -1.14 19.69
C SER A 271 -0.38 -1.80 18.32
N LEU A 272 0.75 -2.46 18.08
CA LEU A 272 0.94 -3.27 16.86
C LEU A 272 -0.06 -4.43 16.79
N ALA A 273 -0.40 -5.02 17.92
CA ALA A 273 -1.41 -6.06 18.00
C ALA A 273 -2.79 -5.58 17.52
N ASP A 274 -3.26 -4.43 18.05
CA ASP A 274 -4.54 -3.84 17.64
C ASP A 274 -4.49 -3.40 16.17
N ALA A 275 -3.37 -2.85 15.72
CA ALA A 275 -3.17 -2.43 14.34
C ALA A 275 -3.28 -3.61 13.36
N CYS A 276 -2.66 -4.75 13.69
CA CYS A 276 -2.80 -5.98 12.90
C CYS A 276 -4.25 -6.49 12.87
N GLU A 277 -4.96 -6.43 14.00
CA GLU A 277 -6.37 -6.85 14.07
C GLU A 277 -7.27 -5.97 13.18
N ILE A 278 -7.07 -4.66 13.22
CA ILE A 278 -7.80 -3.71 12.36
C ILE A 278 -7.43 -3.95 10.89
N GLY A 279 -6.14 -4.08 10.56
CA GLY A 279 -5.68 -4.42 9.22
C GLY A 279 -6.29 -5.71 8.69
N SER A 280 -6.28 -6.78 9.50
CA SER A 280 -6.90 -8.08 9.16
C SER A 280 -8.40 -7.96 8.90
N ARG A 281 -9.11 -7.12 9.65
CA ARG A 281 -10.55 -6.88 9.46
C ARG A 281 -10.83 -6.17 8.12
N LEU A 282 -10.04 -5.16 7.77
CA LEU A 282 -10.19 -4.47 6.49
C LEU A 282 -9.83 -5.38 5.31
N ALA A 283 -8.71 -6.11 5.39
CA ALA A 283 -8.33 -7.08 4.37
C ALA A 283 -9.43 -8.13 4.13
N ALA A 284 -10.00 -8.67 5.21
CA ALA A 284 -11.10 -9.64 5.13
C ALA A 284 -12.35 -9.06 4.43
N SER A 285 -12.65 -7.78 4.63
CA SER A 285 -13.79 -7.12 3.98
C SER A 285 -13.58 -6.97 2.46
N VAL A 286 -12.34 -6.68 2.04
CA VAL A 286 -11.97 -6.58 0.62
C VAL A 286 -12.07 -7.94 -0.06
N ILE A 287 -11.45 -8.99 0.47
CA ILE A 287 -11.43 -10.30 -0.19
C ILE A 287 -12.79 -10.99 -0.30
N THR A 288 -13.79 -10.52 0.40
CA THR A 288 -15.19 -11.00 0.28
C THR A 288 -16.00 -10.24 -0.76
N SER A 289 -15.46 -9.19 -1.34
CA SER A 289 -16.11 -8.33 -2.33
C SER A 289 -15.45 -8.46 -3.72
N SER A 290 -15.98 -7.75 -4.70
CA SER A 290 -15.34 -7.54 -6.01
C SER A 290 -14.63 -6.19 -6.11
N SER A 291 -14.55 -5.45 -5.00
CA SER A 291 -13.85 -4.17 -4.92
C SER A 291 -12.43 -4.40 -4.41
N ASN A 292 -11.46 -3.64 -4.92
CA ASN A 292 -10.09 -3.64 -4.45
C ASN A 292 -9.82 -2.67 -3.28
N VAL A 293 -10.89 -2.12 -2.70
CA VAL A 293 -10.87 -1.28 -1.50
C VAL A 293 -11.97 -1.73 -0.54
N CYS A 294 -11.78 -1.46 0.75
CA CYS A 294 -12.73 -1.85 1.80
C CYS A 294 -14.04 -1.05 1.70
N PRO A 295 -15.16 -1.60 2.20
CA PRO A 295 -16.37 -0.85 2.38
C PRO A 295 -16.18 0.22 3.47
N ARG A 296 -17.16 1.11 3.59
CA ARG A 296 -17.14 2.13 4.64
C ARG A 296 -17.28 1.51 6.03
N PHE A 297 -16.43 1.96 6.95
CA PHE A 297 -16.47 1.69 8.37
C PHE A 297 -16.54 3.01 9.15
N LEU A 298 -17.23 3.02 10.27
CA LEU A 298 -17.10 4.10 11.23
C LEU A 298 -15.85 3.84 12.10
N PRO A 299 -15.08 4.88 12.47
CA PRO A 299 -13.89 4.72 13.30
C PRO A 299 -14.14 3.96 14.61
N GLU A 300 -15.29 4.21 15.24
CA GLU A 300 -15.69 3.57 16.49
C GLU A 300 -15.88 2.04 16.33
N GLU A 301 -16.30 1.56 15.16
CA GLU A 301 -16.42 0.12 14.87
C GLU A 301 -15.07 -0.59 14.90
N LEU A 302 -13.98 0.17 14.74
CA LEU A 302 -12.60 -0.27 14.80
C LEU A 302 -11.91 0.13 16.10
N GLY A 303 -12.67 0.70 17.06
CA GLY A 303 -12.13 1.21 18.31
C GLY A 303 -11.18 2.42 18.12
N ILE A 304 -11.29 3.14 17.03
CA ILE A 304 -10.54 4.37 16.76
C ILE A 304 -11.37 5.54 17.28
N GLU A 305 -10.82 6.28 18.25
CA GLU A 305 -11.43 7.51 18.79
C GLU A 305 -10.84 8.72 18.03
N ILE A 306 -11.70 9.53 17.40
CA ILE A 306 -11.28 10.70 16.59
C ILE A 306 -11.22 11.97 17.47
#